data_94213205c3c9c606f69457343fc40480
#
_entry.id   94213205c3c9c606f69457343fc40480
#
_cell.length_a   1.000
_cell.length_b   1.000
_cell.length_c   1.000
_cell.angle_alpha   90.00
_cell.angle_beta   90.00
_cell.angle_gamma   90.00
#
_symmetry.space_group_name_H-M   'P 1'
#
loop_
_entity.id
_entity.type
_entity.pdbx_description
1 polymer ?
#
loop_
_entity_poly.entity_id
_entity_poly.type
_entity_poly.pdbx_seq_one_letter_code
_entity_poly.pdbx_strand_id
1 'polypeptide(L)'
;MNTYLIPTTAAYCYEPYNYVCFVYADTPQEAYTKARTKLQGEYIPLELQEYESYPFKLYNSNDTVIFPFHESKKYDILTEAFKNTKGAGYMAYFNVNWYDYIEDIIKIADKENWSNETYPNNKILTNYMVHTYKKLSSERNIITNNEYGLFNTGLFTEFFQPIYAYQDKNGLKFLTSYDLGNMNISERPPRANYFEDPSLLLFDWHYEININYKHILKDINNIERIPEKLKDSKNILNNLNGSIETMKKRVSANYKLAIPQYYENKIQLLLPLCLEDDITPSLALTVTKVGNYYQGHTCLTLDMAYNNARLIAKPESNWLSI
;
A
#
# COMPACT_ATOMS: atom_id res chain seq x y z
N MET A 1 23.76 -11.32 -24.02
CA MET A 1 23.39 -11.07 -22.62
C MET A 1 21.93 -10.63 -22.59
N ASN A 2 21.08 -11.39 -21.93
CA ASN A 2 19.63 -11.17 -21.89
C ASN A 2 19.24 -10.64 -20.51
N THR A 3 18.11 -9.92 -20.43
CA THR A 3 17.52 -9.52 -19.14
C THR A 3 16.46 -10.53 -18.74
N TYR A 4 16.60 -11.09 -17.57
CA TYR A 4 15.66 -12.03 -16.98
C TYR A 4 14.90 -11.37 -15.84
N LEU A 5 13.59 -11.59 -15.79
CA LEU A 5 12.70 -11.23 -14.70
C LEU A 5 12.48 -12.49 -13.87
N ILE A 6 13.00 -12.51 -12.68
CA ILE A 6 12.86 -13.65 -11.77
C ILE A 6 11.89 -13.28 -10.66
N PRO A 7 10.69 -13.88 -10.63
CA PRO A 7 9.76 -13.73 -9.54
C PRO A 7 10.43 -14.16 -8.23
N THR A 8 10.17 -13.40 -7.19
CA THR A 8 10.69 -13.65 -5.85
C THR A 8 9.57 -13.56 -4.83
N THR A 9 9.73 -14.23 -3.70
CA THR A 9 8.86 -14.08 -2.54
C THR A 9 9.66 -13.49 -1.39
N ALA A 10 9.02 -12.68 -0.55
CA ALA A 10 9.65 -12.27 0.71
C ALA A 10 9.73 -13.48 1.67
N ALA A 11 10.85 -13.62 2.37
CA ALA A 11 11.13 -14.77 3.25
C ALA A 11 10.06 -14.99 4.35
N TYR A 12 9.23 -13.99 4.61
CA TYR A 12 8.20 -13.99 5.65
C TYR A 12 6.77 -13.73 5.14
N CYS A 13 6.54 -13.71 3.82
CA CYS A 13 5.21 -13.50 3.25
C CYS A 13 4.71 -14.75 2.55
N TYR A 14 3.55 -15.23 2.97
CA TYR A 14 2.85 -16.37 2.36
C TYR A 14 2.23 -16.07 0.98
N GLU A 15 2.39 -14.85 0.45
CA GLU A 15 1.93 -14.50 -0.89
C GLU A 15 3.08 -14.62 -1.88
N PRO A 16 3.10 -15.66 -2.74
CA PRO A 16 4.06 -15.76 -3.82
C PRO A 16 3.85 -14.58 -4.79
N TYR A 17 4.94 -14.05 -5.38
CA TYR A 17 4.94 -13.12 -6.51
C TYR A 17 4.81 -11.63 -6.24
N ASN A 18 5.11 -11.16 -5.04
CA ASN A 18 5.04 -9.72 -4.76
C ASN A 18 6.24 -8.92 -5.31
N TYR A 19 7.31 -9.61 -5.74
CA TYR A 19 8.56 -8.96 -6.13
C TYR A 19 9.18 -9.64 -7.36
N VAL A 20 9.95 -8.87 -8.12
CA VAL A 20 10.68 -9.38 -9.28
C VAL A 20 12.13 -8.92 -9.21
N CYS A 21 13.07 -9.83 -9.39
CA CYS A 21 14.48 -9.52 -9.52
C CYS A 21 14.87 -9.44 -10.98
N PHE A 22 15.49 -8.34 -11.39
CA PHE A 22 16.07 -8.18 -12.72
C PHE A 22 17.53 -8.66 -12.73
N VAL A 23 17.85 -9.56 -13.64
CA VAL A 23 19.20 -10.13 -13.76
C VAL A 23 19.64 -10.19 -15.21
N TYR A 24 20.85 -9.77 -15.48
CA TYR A 24 21.49 -9.94 -16.78
C TYR A 24 22.30 -11.24 -16.80
N ALA A 25 21.98 -12.14 -17.73
CA ALA A 25 22.64 -13.43 -17.86
C ALA A 25 22.55 -13.94 -19.32
N ASP A 26 23.31 -14.98 -19.65
CA ASP A 26 23.25 -15.61 -20.96
C ASP A 26 22.27 -16.79 -20.95
N THR A 27 22.05 -17.42 -19.82
CA THR A 27 21.11 -18.54 -19.64
C THR A 27 20.16 -18.31 -18.46
N PRO A 28 18.97 -18.99 -18.44
CA PRO A 28 18.05 -18.95 -17.32
C PRO A 28 18.68 -19.44 -16.00
N GLN A 29 19.49 -20.50 -16.04
CA GLN A 29 20.18 -21.06 -14.89
C GLN A 29 21.18 -20.08 -14.28
N GLU A 30 21.93 -19.38 -15.14
CA GLU A 30 22.83 -18.32 -14.70
C GLU A 30 22.07 -17.15 -14.07
N ALA A 31 20.95 -16.75 -14.69
CA ALA A 31 20.08 -15.71 -14.16
C ALA A 31 19.54 -16.06 -12.77
N TYR A 32 19.07 -17.28 -12.60
CA TYR A 32 18.59 -17.79 -11.32
C TYR A 32 19.68 -17.78 -10.25
N THR A 33 20.88 -18.27 -10.58
CA THR A 33 22.03 -18.28 -9.67
C THR A 33 22.43 -16.88 -9.25
N LYS A 34 22.46 -15.92 -10.19
CA LYS A 34 22.74 -14.51 -9.92
C LYS A 34 21.66 -13.86 -9.04
N ALA A 35 20.38 -14.18 -9.31
CA ALA A 35 19.28 -13.68 -8.48
C ALA A 35 19.41 -14.18 -7.05
N ARG A 36 19.66 -15.47 -6.85
CA ARG A 36 19.84 -16.07 -5.53
C ARG A 36 21.00 -15.44 -4.75
N THR A 37 22.08 -15.11 -5.43
CA THR A 37 23.25 -14.46 -4.81
C THR A 37 22.97 -12.99 -4.47
N LYS A 38 22.17 -12.30 -5.29
CA LYS A 38 21.85 -10.88 -5.13
C LYS A 38 20.80 -10.64 -4.03
N LEU A 39 19.88 -11.56 -3.85
CA LEU A 39 18.74 -11.48 -2.93
C LEU A 39 19.09 -12.10 -1.57
N GLN A 40 20.11 -11.62 -0.89
CA GLN A 40 20.53 -12.16 0.41
C GLN A 40 19.52 -11.78 1.51
N GLY A 41 18.79 -12.78 2.01
CA GLY A 41 18.14 -12.77 3.33
C GLY A 41 16.68 -12.31 3.38
N GLU A 42 16.25 -11.28 2.66
CA GLU A 42 14.87 -10.78 2.72
C GLU A 42 13.95 -11.33 1.62
N TYR A 43 14.51 -11.71 0.48
CA TYR A 43 13.78 -12.22 -0.66
C TYR A 43 14.39 -13.53 -1.13
N ILE A 44 13.53 -14.46 -1.48
CA ILE A 44 13.93 -15.78 -1.98
C ILE A 44 13.46 -15.88 -3.43
N PRO A 45 14.36 -16.12 -4.42
CA PRO A 45 13.91 -16.43 -5.76
C PRO A 45 13.19 -17.77 -5.71
N LEU A 46 12.07 -17.89 -6.42
CA LEU A 46 11.36 -19.15 -6.55
C LEU A 46 12.26 -20.17 -7.25
N GLU A 47 12.21 -21.40 -6.83
CA GLU A 47 13.01 -22.47 -7.46
C GLU A 47 12.52 -22.76 -8.89
N LEU A 48 13.42 -23.19 -9.78
CA LEU A 48 13.09 -23.45 -11.18
C LEU A 48 11.95 -24.49 -11.33
N GLN A 49 11.86 -25.45 -10.43
CA GLN A 49 10.79 -26.44 -10.42
C GLN A 49 9.42 -25.86 -10.03
N GLU A 50 9.40 -24.78 -9.24
CA GLU A 50 8.18 -24.08 -8.89
C GLU A 50 7.66 -23.25 -10.07
N TYR A 51 8.55 -22.76 -10.96
CA TYR A 51 8.13 -22.07 -12.18
C TYR A 51 7.45 -23.00 -13.19
N GLU A 52 7.87 -24.24 -13.27
CA GLU A 52 7.24 -25.23 -14.18
C GLU A 52 5.85 -25.64 -13.71
N SER A 53 5.59 -25.62 -12.40
CA SER A 53 4.28 -25.94 -11.83
C SER A 53 3.29 -24.78 -11.88
N TYR A 54 3.77 -23.54 -11.99
CA TYR A 54 2.94 -22.36 -12.18
C TYR A 54 3.04 -21.93 -13.65
N PRO A 55 1.94 -21.64 -14.33
CA PRO A 55 1.95 -21.26 -15.73
C PRO A 55 2.44 -19.81 -15.94
N PHE A 56 3.68 -19.55 -15.58
CA PHE A 56 4.36 -18.29 -15.83
C PHE A 56 5.12 -18.28 -17.14
N LYS A 57 5.28 -17.12 -17.74
CA LYS A 57 6.19 -16.87 -18.84
C LYS A 57 7.23 -15.84 -18.43
N LEU A 58 8.51 -16.16 -18.49
CA LEU A 58 9.60 -15.20 -18.34
C LEU A 58 9.99 -14.69 -19.73
N TYR A 59 10.23 -13.39 -19.80
CA TYR A 59 10.70 -12.72 -21.00
C TYR A 59 12.16 -12.32 -20.83
N ASN A 60 12.95 -12.46 -21.87
CA ASN A 60 14.27 -11.84 -21.94
C ASN A 60 14.17 -10.42 -22.53
N SER A 61 15.32 -9.73 -22.66
CA SER A 61 15.40 -8.39 -23.25
C SER A 61 14.93 -8.30 -24.71
N ASN A 62 14.74 -9.44 -25.38
CA ASN A 62 14.30 -9.55 -26.78
C ASN A 62 12.83 -9.97 -26.88
N ASP A 63 12.04 -9.88 -25.81
CA ASP A 63 10.66 -10.36 -25.70
C ASP A 63 10.51 -11.88 -25.95
N THR A 64 11.58 -12.64 -25.85
CA THR A 64 11.52 -14.08 -25.98
C THR A 64 10.98 -14.69 -24.70
N VAL A 65 9.90 -15.45 -24.82
CA VAL A 65 9.33 -16.22 -23.70
C VAL A 65 10.28 -17.34 -23.34
N ILE A 66 10.75 -17.37 -22.10
CA ILE A 66 11.71 -18.37 -21.61
C ILE A 66 11.01 -19.45 -20.80
N PHE A 67 10.06 -19.06 -19.96
CA PHE A 67 9.25 -19.95 -19.13
C PHE A 67 7.76 -19.62 -19.27
N PRO A 68 6.86 -20.61 -19.10
CA PRO A 68 5.43 -20.33 -19.03
C PRO A 68 5.13 -19.45 -17.82
N PHE A 69 4.33 -18.43 -18.02
CA PHE A 69 4.01 -17.43 -17.00
C PHE A 69 2.49 -17.16 -16.98
N HIS A 70 1.88 -17.10 -15.83
CA HIS A 70 0.44 -16.89 -15.73
C HIS A 70 0.07 -15.42 -15.96
N GLU A 71 -0.84 -15.15 -16.86
CA GLU A 71 -1.44 -13.84 -17.06
C GLU A 71 -2.34 -13.51 -15.85
N SER A 72 -1.77 -12.88 -14.82
CA SER A 72 -2.53 -12.28 -13.73
C SER A 72 -2.56 -10.77 -13.89
N LYS A 73 -3.55 -10.10 -13.29
CA LYS A 73 -3.59 -8.62 -13.28
C LYS A 73 -2.31 -7.98 -12.72
N LYS A 74 -1.64 -8.66 -11.78
CA LYS A 74 -0.33 -8.24 -11.24
C LYS A 74 0.78 -8.32 -12.30
N TYR A 75 0.68 -9.27 -13.20
CA TYR A 75 1.63 -9.50 -14.28
C TYR A 75 1.50 -8.46 -15.41
N ASP A 76 0.30 -8.03 -15.74
CA ASP A 76 0.10 -7.00 -16.76
C ASP A 76 0.84 -5.72 -16.39
N ILE A 77 0.85 -5.36 -15.10
CA ILE A 77 1.62 -4.22 -14.59
C ILE A 77 3.12 -4.44 -14.77
N LEU A 78 3.62 -5.63 -14.48
CA LEU A 78 5.04 -5.96 -14.64
C LEU A 78 5.43 -6.08 -16.12
N THR A 79 4.55 -6.64 -16.95
CA THR A 79 4.78 -6.75 -18.41
C THR A 79 4.76 -5.38 -19.08
N GLU A 80 3.84 -4.52 -18.67
CA GLU A 80 3.75 -3.16 -19.20
C GLU A 80 4.93 -2.30 -18.72
N ALA A 81 5.31 -2.45 -17.46
CA ALA A 81 6.52 -1.88 -16.92
C ALA A 81 7.76 -2.37 -17.67
N PHE A 82 7.86 -3.66 -17.98
CA PHE A 82 8.94 -4.24 -18.76
C PHE A 82 8.95 -3.75 -20.22
N LYS A 83 7.78 -3.62 -20.86
CA LYS A 83 7.66 -3.04 -22.21
C LYS A 83 8.11 -1.58 -22.23
N ASN A 84 7.80 -0.82 -21.21
CA ASN A 84 8.23 0.56 -21.07
C ASN A 84 9.73 0.70 -20.74
N THR A 85 10.37 -0.38 -20.28
CA THR A 85 11.82 -0.40 -19.97
C THR A 85 12.70 -0.84 -21.15
N LYS A 86 12.13 -1.11 -22.33
CA LYS A 86 12.88 -1.53 -23.53
C LYS A 86 14.01 -0.58 -23.97
N GLY A 87 14.11 0.58 -23.36
CA GLY A 87 15.18 1.54 -23.62
C GLY A 87 16.11 1.78 -22.44
N ALA A 88 15.75 1.50 -21.18
CA ALA A 88 16.49 2.08 -20.09
C ALA A 88 16.40 1.42 -18.71
N GLY A 89 15.81 0.26 -18.52
CA GLY A 89 15.79 -0.37 -17.19
C GLY A 89 15.05 0.44 -16.11
N TYR A 90 14.03 1.20 -16.45
CA TYR A 90 13.40 2.22 -15.61
C TYR A 90 12.60 1.71 -14.42
N MET A 91 12.09 0.48 -14.45
CA MET A 91 11.51 -0.11 -13.25
C MET A 91 12.56 -0.29 -12.16
N ALA A 92 13.82 -0.45 -12.53
CA ALA A 92 14.92 -0.47 -11.59
C ALA A 92 15.15 0.89 -10.91
N TYR A 93 14.75 2.02 -11.51
CA TYR A 93 14.95 3.33 -10.90
C TYR A 93 14.08 3.54 -9.66
N PHE A 94 12.80 3.14 -9.72
CA PHE A 94 11.93 3.27 -8.56
C PHE A 94 11.89 2.00 -7.68
N ASN A 95 12.68 0.99 -7.98
CA ASN A 95 12.95 -0.11 -7.05
C ASN A 95 14.03 0.34 -6.05
N VAL A 96 13.80 1.49 -5.47
CA VAL A 96 14.64 2.05 -4.42
C VAL A 96 14.19 1.50 -3.08
N ASN A 97 15.12 1.29 -2.20
CA ASN A 97 14.82 1.13 -0.79
C ASN A 97 14.37 2.50 -0.26
N TRP A 98 13.07 2.68 -0.06
CA TRP A 98 12.52 3.95 0.42
C TRP A 98 13.12 4.42 1.75
N TYR A 99 13.61 3.51 2.57
CA TYR A 99 14.28 3.85 3.84
C TYR A 99 15.49 4.75 3.63
N ASP A 100 16.22 4.58 2.52
CA ASP A 100 17.42 5.38 2.23
C ASP A 100 17.09 6.83 1.88
N TYR A 101 15.83 7.13 1.52
CA TYR A 101 15.38 8.45 1.05
C TYR A 101 14.29 9.08 1.93
N ILE A 102 13.83 8.39 2.97
CA ILE A 102 12.76 8.89 3.85
C ILE A 102 13.15 10.21 4.52
N GLU A 103 14.38 10.32 4.98
CA GLU A 103 14.87 11.54 5.63
C GLU A 103 14.93 12.73 4.65
N ASP A 104 15.15 12.49 3.37
CA ASP A 104 15.23 13.56 2.38
C ASP A 104 13.84 14.13 2.07
N ILE A 105 12.80 13.30 1.98
CA ILE A 105 11.45 13.81 1.79
C ILE A 105 10.90 14.49 3.06
N ILE A 106 11.23 14.01 4.25
CA ILE A 106 10.83 14.63 5.52
C ILE A 106 11.39 16.06 5.66
N LYS A 107 12.60 16.33 5.17
CA LYS A 107 13.22 17.67 5.23
C LYS A 107 12.43 18.72 4.47
N ILE A 108 11.73 18.34 3.41
CA ILE A 108 11.01 19.29 2.54
C ILE A 108 9.49 19.22 2.68
N ALA A 109 8.96 18.10 3.16
CA ALA A 109 7.52 17.93 3.37
C ALA A 109 7.03 18.73 4.58
N ASP A 110 5.76 19.11 4.55
CA ASP A 110 5.07 19.66 5.71
C ASP A 110 5.17 18.70 6.89
N LYS A 111 5.31 19.27 8.10
CA LYS A 111 5.59 18.50 9.31
C LYS A 111 4.43 17.59 9.67
N GLU A 112 4.73 16.31 9.78
CA GLU A 112 3.81 15.26 10.19
C GLU A 112 4.54 14.22 11.02
N ASN A 113 3.84 13.58 11.96
CA ASN A 113 4.37 12.39 12.63
C ASN A 113 4.12 11.17 11.74
N TRP A 114 5.19 10.44 11.41
CA TRP A 114 5.17 9.29 10.52
C TRP A 114 5.46 7.96 11.25
N SER A 115 5.37 8.00 12.59
CA SER A 115 5.64 6.84 13.44
C SER A 115 4.58 6.68 14.51
N ASN A 116 4.31 5.43 14.88
CA ASN A 116 3.58 5.05 16.08
C ASN A 116 4.21 3.77 16.68
N GLU A 117 3.61 3.17 17.70
CA GLU A 117 4.18 1.98 18.35
C GLU A 117 4.30 0.80 17.38
N THR A 118 3.27 0.56 16.57
CA THR A 118 3.24 -0.54 15.59
C THR A 118 4.14 -0.27 14.37
N TYR A 119 4.28 1.01 14.00
CA TYR A 119 5.04 1.45 12.81
C TYR A 119 6.12 2.47 13.19
N PRO A 120 7.23 2.05 13.84
CA PRO A 120 8.31 2.95 14.22
C PRO A 120 9.15 3.40 13.02
N ASN A 121 10.10 4.35 13.26
CA ASN A 121 11.11 4.77 12.30
C ASN A 121 10.53 5.25 10.95
N ASN A 122 9.53 6.12 11.01
CA ASN A 122 8.86 6.67 9.83
C ASN A 122 8.27 5.60 8.88
N LYS A 123 7.92 4.43 9.44
CA LYS A 123 7.36 3.30 8.67
C LYS A 123 6.06 3.65 7.98
N ILE A 124 5.25 4.53 8.55
CA ILE A 124 3.99 5.01 7.96
C ILE A 124 4.29 5.75 6.65
N LEU A 125 5.32 6.62 6.62
CA LEU A 125 5.74 7.31 5.39
C LEU A 125 6.25 6.33 4.34
N THR A 126 7.05 5.34 4.75
CA THR A 126 7.52 4.30 3.83
C THR A 126 6.36 3.54 3.20
N ASN A 127 5.37 3.13 4.01
CA ASN A 127 4.17 2.45 3.52
C ASN A 127 3.37 3.36 2.56
N TYR A 128 3.20 4.63 2.93
CA TYR A 128 2.55 5.64 2.09
C TYR A 128 3.24 5.76 0.72
N MET A 129 4.56 5.93 0.68
CA MET A 129 5.31 6.07 -0.57
C MET A 129 5.21 4.83 -1.46
N VAL A 130 5.34 3.63 -0.88
CA VAL A 130 5.16 2.37 -1.62
C VAL A 130 3.76 2.25 -2.21
N HIS A 131 2.72 2.55 -1.43
CA HIS A 131 1.33 2.49 -1.89
C HIS A 131 1.02 3.55 -2.96
N THR A 132 1.46 4.78 -2.75
CA THR A 132 1.30 5.88 -3.73
C THR A 132 1.95 5.51 -5.05
N TYR A 133 3.16 5.00 -5.02
CA TYR A 133 3.84 4.53 -6.23
C TYR A 133 3.06 3.42 -6.95
N LYS A 134 2.59 2.38 -6.22
CA LYS A 134 1.79 1.29 -6.79
C LYS A 134 0.48 1.81 -7.40
N LYS A 135 -0.21 2.72 -6.73
CA LYS A 135 -1.47 3.31 -7.22
C LYS A 135 -1.22 4.12 -8.50
N LEU A 136 -0.22 5.01 -8.50
CA LEU A 136 0.16 5.81 -9.67
C LEU A 136 0.59 4.93 -10.85
N SER A 137 1.31 3.85 -10.60
CA SER A 137 1.67 2.87 -11.63
C SER A 137 0.42 2.23 -12.25
N SER A 138 -0.56 1.84 -11.43
CA SER A 138 -1.82 1.27 -11.93
C SER A 138 -2.67 2.28 -12.70
N GLU A 139 -2.56 3.57 -12.38
CA GLU A 139 -3.22 4.68 -13.07
C GLU A 139 -2.46 5.19 -14.30
N ARG A 140 -1.24 4.67 -14.54
CA ARG A 140 -0.33 5.15 -15.60
C ARG A 140 0.07 6.63 -15.44
N ASN A 141 0.14 7.10 -14.21
CA ASN A 141 0.46 8.48 -13.85
C ASN A 141 1.94 8.68 -13.48
N ILE A 142 2.81 7.75 -13.86
CA ILE A 142 4.25 7.87 -13.71
C ILE A 142 4.84 8.21 -15.08
N ILE A 143 5.55 9.32 -15.15
CA ILE A 143 6.26 9.73 -16.36
C ILE A 143 7.62 9.04 -16.35
N THR A 144 7.96 8.40 -17.46
CA THR A 144 9.28 7.79 -17.67
C THR A 144 9.75 8.06 -19.09
N ASN A 145 11.00 8.46 -19.23
CA ASN A 145 11.67 8.64 -20.52
C ASN A 145 13.12 8.12 -20.39
N ASN A 146 13.96 8.37 -21.41
CA ASN A 146 15.34 7.91 -21.41
C ASN A 146 16.26 8.63 -20.41
N GLU A 147 15.84 9.72 -19.83
CA GLU A 147 16.65 10.58 -18.97
C GLU A 147 16.22 10.50 -17.52
N TYR A 148 14.91 10.42 -17.24
CA TYR A 148 14.37 10.42 -15.89
C TYR A 148 13.04 9.70 -15.74
N GLY A 149 12.74 9.37 -14.49
CA GLY A 149 11.41 9.03 -14.01
C GLY A 149 10.86 10.13 -13.11
N LEU A 150 9.55 10.36 -13.14
CA LEU A 150 8.90 11.42 -12.38
C LEU A 150 7.50 11.00 -11.96
N PHE A 151 7.16 11.17 -10.68
CA PHE A 151 5.79 11.05 -10.20
C PHE A 151 5.47 12.01 -9.05
N ASN A 152 4.21 12.29 -8.84
CA ASN A 152 3.73 13.13 -7.75
C ASN A 152 3.61 12.29 -6.47
N THR A 153 4.31 12.65 -5.42
CA THR A 153 4.28 11.93 -4.14
C THR A 153 2.96 12.06 -3.39
N GLY A 154 2.12 13.04 -3.76
CA GLY A 154 0.92 13.40 -3.02
C GLY A 154 1.17 14.22 -1.76
N LEU A 155 2.43 14.43 -1.39
CA LEU A 155 2.83 15.29 -0.27
C LEU A 155 3.03 16.75 -0.72
N PHE A 156 3.03 17.63 0.25
CA PHE A 156 3.23 19.07 0.06
C PHE A 156 4.31 19.59 0.99
N THR A 157 4.95 20.68 0.59
CA THR A 157 5.78 21.48 1.48
C THR A 157 4.92 22.29 2.46
N GLU A 158 5.53 22.94 3.45
CA GLU A 158 4.85 23.88 4.38
C GLU A 158 4.12 25.05 3.66
N PHE A 159 4.47 25.33 2.39
CA PHE A 159 3.81 26.34 1.54
C PHE A 159 2.82 25.72 0.56
N PHE A 160 2.36 24.49 0.79
CA PHE A 160 1.44 23.74 -0.06
C PHE A 160 1.92 23.52 -1.51
N GLN A 161 3.24 23.54 -1.75
CA GLN A 161 3.78 23.19 -3.06
C GLN A 161 3.85 21.67 -3.19
N PRO A 162 3.38 21.08 -4.31
CA PRO A 162 3.48 19.64 -4.53
C PRO A 162 4.93 19.18 -4.58
N ILE A 163 5.17 18.00 -3.98
CA ILE A 163 6.47 17.35 -3.99
C ILE A 163 6.44 16.20 -4.99
N TYR A 164 7.42 16.17 -5.87
CA TYR A 164 7.62 15.15 -6.88
C TYR A 164 8.83 14.30 -6.56
N ALA A 165 8.71 12.98 -6.77
CA ALA A 165 9.86 12.09 -6.78
C ALA A 165 10.43 12.08 -8.20
N TYR A 166 11.66 12.52 -8.33
CA TYR A 166 12.43 12.57 -9.58
C TYR A 166 13.62 11.63 -9.46
N GLN A 167 13.82 10.79 -10.44
CA GLN A 167 14.96 9.89 -10.49
C GLN A 167 15.64 9.93 -11.85
N ASP A 168 16.95 10.11 -11.83
CA ASP A 168 17.83 10.00 -12.99
C ASP A 168 18.98 9.01 -12.71
N LYS A 169 19.98 8.99 -13.56
CA LYS A 169 21.20 8.17 -13.38
C LYS A 169 22.00 8.48 -12.12
N ASN A 170 21.76 9.64 -11.49
CA ASN A 170 22.46 10.08 -10.28
C ASN A 170 21.68 9.72 -8.99
N GLY A 171 20.49 9.16 -9.10
CA GLY A 171 19.67 8.71 -7.98
C GLY A 171 18.33 9.43 -7.85
N LEU A 172 17.63 9.14 -6.75
CA LEU A 172 16.34 9.71 -6.42
C LEU A 172 16.49 11.06 -5.72
N LYS A 173 15.64 12.02 -6.08
CA LYS A 173 15.52 13.34 -5.45
C LYS A 173 14.05 13.69 -5.27
N PHE A 174 13.74 14.52 -4.28
CA PHE A 174 12.42 15.10 -4.11
C PHE A 174 12.48 16.58 -4.48
N LEU A 175 11.60 16.98 -5.39
CA LEU A 175 11.63 18.28 -6.05
C LEU A 175 10.26 18.95 -6.01
N THR A 176 10.25 20.26 -5.92
CA THR A 176 9.02 21.06 -6.08
C THR A 176 8.75 21.39 -7.56
N SER A 177 7.58 21.98 -7.86
CA SER A 177 7.30 22.48 -9.21
C SER A 177 8.31 23.54 -9.66
N TYR A 178 8.85 24.33 -8.72
CA TYR A 178 9.87 25.34 -9.01
C TYR A 178 11.20 24.69 -9.42
N ASP A 179 11.63 23.67 -8.69
CA ASP A 179 12.88 22.94 -8.98
C ASP A 179 12.80 22.26 -10.35
N LEU A 180 11.66 21.62 -10.66
CA LEU A 180 11.43 21.03 -12.00
C LEU A 180 11.50 22.09 -13.09
N GLY A 181 10.92 23.29 -12.86
CA GLY A 181 11.00 24.40 -13.79
C GLY A 181 12.45 24.85 -14.06
N ASN A 182 13.29 24.92 -13.02
CA ASN A 182 14.71 25.24 -13.16
C ASN A 182 15.49 24.18 -13.97
N MET A 183 14.99 22.96 -14.00
CA MET A 183 15.53 21.87 -14.82
C MET A 183 14.92 21.80 -16.23
N ASN A 184 14.10 22.78 -16.62
CA ASN A 184 13.32 22.81 -17.87
C ASN A 184 12.39 21.60 -18.04
N ILE A 185 11.91 21.00 -16.95
CA ILE A 185 10.91 19.95 -16.95
C ILE A 185 9.54 20.60 -16.77
N SER A 186 8.69 20.52 -17.79
CA SER A 186 7.35 21.11 -17.79
C SER A 186 6.26 20.16 -17.26
N GLU A 187 6.52 18.87 -17.27
CA GLU A 187 5.58 17.84 -16.88
C GLU A 187 5.26 17.93 -15.38
N ARG A 188 3.97 17.76 -15.08
CA ARG A 188 3.43 17.75 -13.71
C ARG A 188 2.46 16.60 -13.59
N PRO A 189 2.96 15.36 -13.32
CA PRO A 189 2.08 14.20 -13.18
C PRO A 189 1.07 14.42 -12.06
N PRO A 190 -0.17 13.92 -12.21
CA PRO A 190 -1.21 14.07 -11.21
C PRO A 190 -0.90 13.23 -9.95
N ARG A 191 -1.60 13.56 -8.87
CA ARG A 191 -1.62 12.74 -7.65
C ARG A 191 -2.39 11.45 -7.89
N ALA A 192 -2.13 10.44 -7.06
CA ALA A 192 -2.96 9.23 -6.98
C ALA A 192 -4.42 9.59 -6.68
N ASN A 193 -5.34 9.02 -7.45
CA ASN A 193 -6.77 9.28 -7.32
C ASN A 193 -7.47 8.16 -6.54
N TYR A 194 -7.88 8.47 -5.31
CA TYR A 194 -8.67 7.58 -4.45
C TYR A 194 -10.15 7.97 -4.40
N PHE A 195 -10.55 9.08 -5.03
CA PHE A 195 -11.86 9.70 -4.90
C PHE A 195 -12.69 9.59 -6.20
N GLU A 196 -12.62 8.45 -6.86
CA GLU A 196 -13.39 8.18 -8.08
C GLU A 196 -14.89 8.14 -7.81
N ASP A 197 -15.29 7.58 -6.66
CA ASP A 197 -16.67 7.57 -6.19
C ASP A 197 -16.76 8.18 -4.77
N PRO A 198 -17.10 9.48 -4.65
CA PRO A 198 -17.23 10.15 -3.36
C PRO A 198 -18.27 9.53 -2.42
N SER A 199 -19.24 8.80 -2.95
CA SER A 199 -20.26 8.13 -2.12
C SER A 199 -19.68 7.03 -1.22
N LEU A 200 -18.50 6.49 -1.57
CA LEU A 200 -17.79 5.49 -0.79
C LEU A 200 -17.05 6.09 0.41
N LEU A 201 -16.91 7.41 0.48
CA LEU A 201 -16.21 8.11 1.55
C LEU A 201 -17.11 8.44 2.74
N LEU A 202 -18.41 8.28 2.59
CA LEU A 202 -19.39 8.58 3.62
C LEU A 202 -20.08 7.30 4.06
N PHE A 203 -20.23 7.16 5.39
CA PHE A 203 -20.99 6.06 5.98
C PHE A 203 -22.48 6.41 6.04
N ASP A 204 -23.30 5.58 5.43
CA ASP A 204 -24.76 5.69 5.53
C ASP A 204 -25.27 4.82 6.68
N TRP A 205 -25.63 5.44 7.79
CA TRP A 205 -26.09 4.76 9.01
C TRP A 205 -27.47 4.09 8.89
N HIS A 206 -28.20 4.32 7.80
CA HIS A 206 -29.47 3.64 7.53
C HIS A 206 -29.26 2.20 7.08
N TYR A 207 -28.08 1.86 6.59
CA TYR A 207 -27.76 0.51 6.16
C TYR A 207 -27.32 -0.37 7.32
N GLU A 208 -27.68 -1.65 7.23
CA GLU A 208 -27.21 -2.65 8.19
C GLU A 208 -25.75 -3.01 7.96
N ILE A 209 -25.08 -3.42 9.04
CA ILE A 209 -23.72 -3.95 8.97
C ILE A 209 -23.78 -5.45 9.18
N ASN A 210 -23.43 -6.22 8.17
CA ASN A 210 -23.28 -7.67 8.25
C ASN A 210 -21.90 -8.01 8.78
N ILE A 211 -21.80 -8.68 9.93
CA ILE A 211 -20.53 -8.94 10.64
C ILE A 211 -20.23 -10.42 10.71
N ASN A 212 -19.01 -10.79 10.34
CA ASN A 212 -18.48 -12.12 10.58
C ASN A 212 -17.86 -12.21 11.99
N TYR A 213 -18.68 -12.42 13.01
CA TYR A 213 -18.25 -12.53 14.40
C TYR A 213 -17.21 -13.62 14.62
N LYS A 214 -17.32 -14.75 13.91
CA LYS A 214 -16.35 -15.84 14.02
C LYS A 214 -14.95 -15.38 13.59
N HIS A 215 -14.87 -14.64 12.51
CA HIS A 215 -13.61 -14.08 12.02
C HIS A 215 -13.01 -13.05 13.00
N ILE A 216 -13.85 -12.18 13.56
CA ILE A 216 -13.37 -11.14 14.50
C ILE A 216 -12.95 -11.74 15.84
N LEU A 217 -13.74 -12.69 16.39
CA LEU A 217 -13.60 -13.12 17.78
C LEU A 217 -12.87 -14.48 17.94
N LYS A 218 -12.59 -15.21 16.85
CA LYS A 218 -11.96 -16.55 16.92
C LYS A 218 -10.75 -16.73 16.02
N ASP A 219 -10.53 -15.87 15.05
CA ASP A 219 -9.31 -15.89 14.25
C ASP A 219 -8.14 -15.39 15.09
N ILE A 220 -7.06 -16.16 15.12
CA ILE A 220 -5.90 -15.91 16.00
C ILE A 220 -5.30 -14.51 15.77
N ASN A 221 -5.20 -14.08 14.51
CA ASN A 221 -4.63 -12.78 14.17
C ASN A 221 -5.53 -11.61 14.56
N ASN A 222 -6.84 -11.84 14.69
CA ASN A 222 -7.81 -10.82 15.06
C ASN A 222 -8.03 -10.75 16.58
N ILE A 223 -7.98 -11.89 17.28
CA ILE A 223 -8.06 -11.93 18.75
C ILE A 223 -6.92 -11.13 19.38
N GLU A 224 -5.72 -11.19 18.83
CA GLU A 224 -4.57 -10.44 19.36
C GLU A 224 -4.78 -8.92 19.35
N ARG A 225 -5.66 -8.40 18.50
CA ARG A 225 -6.00 -6.97 18.42
C ARG A 225 -7.03 -6.53 19.46
N ILE A 226 -7.77 -7.48 20.03
CA ILE A 226 -8.76 -7.19 21.07
C ILE A 226 -8.02 -6.74 22.35
N PRO A 227 -8.51 -5.69 23.05
CA PRO A 227 -7.92 -5.26 24.31
C PRO A 227 -7.78 -6.43 25.28
N GLU A 228 -6.62 -6.55 25.94
CA GLU A 228 -6.25 -7.71 26.77
C GLU A 228 -7.33 -8.05 27.82
N LYS A 229 -7.90 -7.01 28.45
CA LYS A 229 -8.96 -7.17 29.46
C LYS A 229 -10.24 -7.81 28.94
N LEU A 230 -10.44 -7.81 27.62
CA LEU A 230 -11.66 -8.31 26.99
C LEU A 230 -11.48 -9.67 26.30
N LYS A 231 -10.25 -10.14 26.11
CA LYS A 231 -9.98 -11.39 25.38
C LYS A 231 -10.70 -12.59 25.98
N ASP A 232 -10.72 -12.70 27.34
CA ASP A 232 -11.36 -13.79 28.07
C ASP A 232 -12.78 -13.45 28.54
N SER A 233 -13.31 -12.30 28.12
CA SER A 233 -14.65 -11.86 28.56
C SER A 233 -15.74 -12.71 27.91
N LYS A 234 -16.56 -13.36 28.74
CA LYS A 234 -17.77 -14.07 28.27
C LYS A 234 -18.80 -13.14 27.62
N ASN A 235 -18.68 -11.83 27.84
CA ASN A 235 -19.58 -10.81 27.32
C ASN A 235 -19.04 -10.08 26.08
N ILE A 236 -17.91 -10.51 25.53
CA ILE A 236 -17.26 -9.81 24.41
C ILE A 236 -18.21 -9.60 23.21
N LEU A 237 -19.07 -10.57 22.91
CA LEU A 237 -20.05 -10.45 21.83
C LEU A 237 -21.08 -9.34 22.10
N ASN A 238 -21.58 -9.25 23.37
CA ASN A 238 -22.52 -8.19 23.74
C ASN A 238 -21.86 -6.82 23.73
N ASN A 239 -20.61 -6.72 24.21
CA ASN A 239 -19.84 -5.48 24.16
C ASN A 239 -19.62 -5.02 22.72
N LEU A 240 -19.27 -5.96 21.81
CA LEU A 240 -19.08 -5.65 20.40
C LEU A 240 -20.40 -5.15 19.76
N ASN A 241 -21.51 -5.83 19.98
CA ASN A 241 -22.82 -5.42 19.48
C ASN A 241 -23.24 -4.05 20.02
N GLY A 242 -23.11 -3.83 21.31
CA GLY A 242 -23.41 -2.55 21.95
C GLY A 242 -22.56 -1.42 21.40
N SER A 243 -21.26 -1.67 21.22
CA SER A 243 -20.34 -0.70 20.62
C SER A 243 -20.69 -0.35 19.17
N ILE A 244 -21.13 -1.33 18.37
CA ILE A 244 -21.57 -1.10 16.97
C ILE A 244 -22.84 -0.24 16.95
N GLU A 245 -23.82 -0.51 17.78
CA GLU A 245 -25.05 0.28 17.86
C GLU A 245 -24.78 1.72 18.34
N THR A 246 -23.91 1.87 19.32
CA THR A 246 -23.46 3.18 19.80
C THR A 246 -22.69 3.94 18.71
N MET A 247 -21.80 3.25 18.01
CA MET A 247 -21.03 3.81 16.89
C MET A 247 -21.97 4.33 15.76
N LYS A 248 -22.99 3.57 15.34
CA LYS A 248 -23.98 4.02 14.33
C LYS A 248 -24.64 5.33 14.76
N LYS A 249 -25.05 5.46 16.02
CA LYS A 249 -25.62 6.70 16.57
C LYS A 249 -24.62 7.85 16.57
N ARG A 250 -23.38 7.59 16.96
CA ARG A 250 -22.31 8.61 16.97
C ARG A 250 -21.98 9.12 15.57
N VAL A 251 -21.88 8.21 14.59
CA VAL A 251 -21.62 8.58 13.19
C VAL A 251 -22.81 9.35 12.60
N SER A 252 -24.06 9.01 12.95
CA SER A 252 -25.22 9.77 12.51
C SER A 252 -25.22 11.21 13.03
N ALA A 253 -24.66 11.44 14.21
CA ALA A 253 -24.48 12.78 14.78
C ALA A 253 -23.23 13.51 14.25
N ASN A 254 -22.22 12.76 13.81
CA ASN A 254 -20.97 13.31 13.28
C ASN A 254 -20.38 12.38 12.19
N TYR A 255 -20.73 12.63 10.94
CA TYR A 255 -20.28 11.83 9.79
C TYR A 255 -18.74 11.74 9.65
N LYS A 256 -17.97 12.68 10.20
CA LYS A 256 -16.51 12.68 10.19
C LYS A 256 -15.87 11.58 11.03
N LEU A 257 -16.66 10.87 11.82
CA LEU A 257 -16.15 9.73 12.60
C LEU A 257 -15.88 8.50 11.71
N ALA A 258 -16.53 8.37 10.57
CA ALA A 258 -16.20 7.34 9.57
C ALA A 258 -15.03 7.83 8.71
N ILE A 259 -13.91 7.11 8.76
CA ILE A 259 -12.68 7.53 8.08
C ILE A 259 -12.39 6.55 6.93
N PRO A 260 -12.18 7.03 5.70
CA PRO A 260 -11.82 6.16 4.59
C PRO A 260 -10.40 5.60 4.74
N GLN A 261 -10.24 4.34 4.36
CA GLN A 261 -8.95 3.68 4.15
C GLN A 261 -8.91 3.02 2.77
N TYR A 262 -7.72 2.73 2.28
CA TYR A 262 -7.51 2.00 1.04
C TYR A 262 -6.88 0.63 1.32
N TYR A 263 -7.59 -0.43 0.95
CA TYR A 263 -7.12 -1.79 1.16
C TYR A 263 -7.53 -2.67 -0.02
N GLU A 264 -6.60 -3.47 -0.55
CA GLU A 264 -6.83 -4.38 -1.68
C GLU A 264 -7.55 -3.72 -2.88
N ASN A 265 -7.07 -2.54 -3.28
CA ASN A 265 -7.62 -1.75 -4.39
C ASN A 265 -9.08 -1.29 -4.19
N LYS A 266 -9.54 -1.20 -2.94
CA LYS A 266 -10.91 -0.76 -2.60
C LYS A 266 -10.89 0.28 -1.49
N ILE A 267 -11.84 1.20 -1.57
CA ILE A 267 -12.16 2.07 -0.45
C ILE A 267 -12.98 1.28 0.55
N GLN A 268 -12.56 1.33 1.81
CA GLN A 268 -13.28 0.83 2.97
C GLN A 268 -13.43 1.98 3.96
N LEU A 269 -14.36 1.86 4.90
CA LEU A 269 -14.51 2.81 5.99
C LEU A 269 -14.05 2.19 7.31
N LEU A 270 -13.39 3.00 8.10
CA LEU A 270 -13.01 2.72 9.48
C LEU A 270 -14.04 3.34 10.41
N LEU A 271 -14.63 2.53 11.26
CA LEU A 271 -15.65 2.95 12.20
C LEU A 271 -15.13 2.74 13.65
N PRO A 272 -15.14 3.78 14.52
CA PRO A 272 -14.59 3.67 15.86
C PRO A 272 -15.43 2.78 16.76
N LEU A 273 -14.83 1.79 17.39
CA LEU A 273 -15.46 0.92 18.38
C LEU A 273 -14.91 1.18 19.78
N CYS A 274 -15.78 1.52 20.70
CA CYS A 274 -15.50 1.71 22.11
C CYS A 274 -15.92 0.44 22.88
N LEU A 275 -14.97 -0.44 23.17
CA LEU A 275 -15.24 -1.74 23.80
C LEU A 275 -15.01 -1.77 25.32
N GLU A 276 -14.14 -0.92 25.83
CA GLU A 276 -13.78 -0.85 27.25
C GLU A 276 -14.56 0.21 28.01
N ASP A 277 -14.91 1.30 27.32
CA ASP A 277 -15.75 2.39 27.81
C ASP A 277 -16.64 2.93 26.69
N ASP A 278 -17.54 3.88 26.97
CA ASP A 278 -18.46 4.44 25.98
C ASP A 278 -17.88 5.63 25.19
N ILE A 279 -16.65 6.03 25.45
CA ILE A 279 -16.07 7.29 24.94
C ILE A 279 -14.85 7.04 24.07
N THR A 280 -13.92 6.22 24.54
CA THR A 280 -12.60 6.04 23.94
C THR A 280 -12.60 4.86 22.98
N PRO A 281 -12.38 5.08 21.68
CA PRO A 281 -12.23 3.99 20.74
C PRO A 281 -11.00 3.14 21.08
N SER A 282 -11.20 1.84 21.16
CA SER A 282 -10.13 0.85 21.34
C SER A 282 -9.77 0.11 20.07
N LEU A 283 -10.70 0.02 19.12
CA LEU A 283 -10.52 -0.61 17.81
C LEU A 283 -11.23 0.19 16.71
N ALA A 284 -10.87 -0.10 15.47
CA ALA A 284 -11.54 0.37 14.27
C ALA A 284 -12.15 -0.82 13.51
N LEU A 285 -13.47 -0.84 13.33
CA LEU A 285 -14.15 -1.82 12.46
C LEU A 285 -13.97 -1.39 11.00
N THR A 286 -13.49 -2.29 10.15
CA THR A 286 -13.42 -2.06 8.71
C THR A 286 -14.69 -2.54 8.02
N VAL A 287 -15.29 -1.67 7.21
CA VAL A 287 -16.50 -2.01 6.46
C VAL A 287 -16.38 -1.61 4.98
N THR A 288 -16.98 -2.43 4.11
CA THR A 288 -17.14 -2.11 2.67
C THR A 288 -18.61 -2.01 2.35
N LYS A 289 -19.01 -0.98 1.60
CA LYS A 289 -20.37 -0.86 1.09
C LYS A 289 -20.63 -1.89 0.00
N VAL A 290 -21.72 -2.67 0.16
CA VAL A 290 -22.15 -3.70 -0.80
C VAL A 290 -23.64 -3.49 -1.07
N GLY A 291 -23.96 -2.78 -2.16
CA GLY A 291 -25.34 -2.41 -2.47
C GLY A 291 -25.96 -1.56 -1.35
N ASN A 292 -26.95 -2.11 -0.65
CA ASN A 292 -27.70 -1.46 0.42
C ASN A 292 -27.36 -1.96 1.84
N TYR A 293 -26.18 -2.55 2.03
CA TYR A 293 -25.65 -2.91 3.35
C TYR A 293 -24.13 -2.71 3.39
N TYR A 294 -23.55 -2.79 4.58
CA TYR A 294 -22.11 -2.84 4.78
C TYR A 294 -21.66 -4.24 5.18
N GLN A 295 -20.59 -4.72 4.52
CA GLN A 295 -19.90 -5.92 4.97
C GLN A 295 -18.78 -5.51 5.94
N GLY A 296 -18.91 -5.92 7.20
CA GLY A 296 -17.87 -5.82 8.21
C GLY A 296 -16.84 -6.93 8.04
N HIS A 297 -15.56 -6.56 7.93
CA HIS A 297 -14.48 -7.51 7.64
C HIS A 297 -13.73 -7.90 8.91
N THR A 298 -13.08 -6.93 9.54
CA THR A 298 -12.19 -7.16 10.68
C THR A 298 -12.12 -5.92 11.58
N CYS A 299 -11.56 -6.09 12.77
CA CYS A 299 -11.17 -4.97 13.61
C CYS A 299 -9.66 -4.75 13.54
N LEU A 300 -9.25 -3.49 13.42
CA LEU A 300 -7.86 -3.05 13.43
C LEU A 300 -7.55 -2.35 14.76
N THR A 301 -6.30 -2.42 15.21
CA THR A 301 -5.81 -1.49 16.23
C THR A 301 -5.82 -0.06 15.67
N LEU A 302 -5.81 0.95 16.55
CA LEU A 302 -5.82 2.35 16.08
C LEU A 302 -4.57 2.68 15.25
N ASP A 303 -3.42 2.13 15.61
CA ASP A 303 -2.17 2.28 14.85
C ASP A 303 -2.29 1.73 13.43
N MET A 304 -2.83 0.52 13.27
CA MET A 304 -3.07 -0.09 11.96
C MET A 304 -4.09 0.72 11.16
N ALA A 305 -5.15 1.17 11.80
CA ALA A 305 -6.18 1.99 11.19
C ALA A 305 -5.62 3.34 10.69
N TYR A 306 -4.79 3.99 11.51
CA TYR A 306 -4.12 5.23 11.11
C TYR A 306 -3.21 5.02 9.88
N ASN A 307 -2.33 4.00 9.92
CA ASN A 307 -1.47 3.68 8.78
C ASN A 307 -2.27 3.49 7.48
N ASN A 308 -3.36 2.76 7.54
CA ASN A 308 -4.18 2.47 6.36
C ASN A 308 -4.96 3.71 5.86
N ALA A 309 -5.51 4.51 6.76
CA ALA A 309 -6.18 5.76 6.42
C ALA A 309 -5.19 6.76 5.79
N ARG A 310 -3.97 6.83 6.34
CA ARG A 310 -2.93 7.74 5.84
C ARG A 310 -2.50 7.45 4.42
N LEU A 311 -2.72 6.25 3.89
CA LEU A 311 -2.46 5.94 2.47
C LEU A 311 -3.28 6.82 1.51
N ILE A 312 -4.46 7.26 1.93
CA ILE A 312 -5.32 8.16 1.13
C ILE A 312 -4.98 9.61 1.42
N ALA A 313 -5.10 10.00 2.70
CA ALA A 313 -4.91 11.36 3.19
C ALA A 313 -4.63 11.34 4.70
N LYS A 314 -4.10 12.44 5.24
CA LYS A 314 -3.92 12.60 6.67
C LYS A 314 -5.28 12.57 7.38
N PRO A 315 -5.52 11.64 8.29
CA PRO A 315 -6.75 11.63 9.07
C PRO A 315 -6.79 12.86 10.01
N GLU A 316 -7.84 13.65 9.92
CA GLU A 316 -8.10 14.77 10.83
C GLU A 316 -9.30 14.45 11.72
N SER A 317 -9.16 13.45 12.57
CA SER A 317 -10.20 13.04 13.49
C SER A 317 -9.62 12.78 14.89
N ASN A 318 -10.29 13.28 15.92
CA ASN A 318 -9.80 13.19 17.30
C ASN A 318 -9.65 11.74 17.81
N TRP A 319 -10.31 10.78 17.19
CA TRP A 319 -10.23 9.38 17.60
C TRP A 319 -9.15 8.59 16.85
N LEU A 320 -8.66 9.10 15.73
CA LEU A 320 -7.63 8.45 14.91
C LEU A 320 -6.49 9.45 14.66
N SER A 321 -5.62 9.57 15.62
CA SER A 321 -4.41 10.41 15.59
C SER A 321 -3.22 9.65 16.19
N ILE A 322 -2.02 10.10 15.91
CA ILE A 322 -0.75 9.58 16.45
C ILE A 322 0.07 10.67 17.10
#